data_8d89a8e5cd43b70954b4368f56c11e33
#
_entry.id   8d89a8e5cd43b70954b4368f56c11e33
#
_cell.length_a   1.000
_cell.length_b   1.000
_cell.length_c   1.000
_cell.angle_alpha   90.00
_cell.angle_beta   90.00
_cell.angle_gamma   90.00
#
_symmetry.space_group_name_H-M   'P 1'
#
loop_
_entity.id
_entity.type
_entity.pdbx_description
1 polymer ?
#
loop_
_entity_poly.entity_id
_entity_poly.type
_entity_poly.pdbx_seq_one_letter_code
_entity_poly.pdbx_strand_id
1 'polypeptide(L)'
;ICSGGETGHVPNSDMDDCGVCFGSNEDVDCAGICFGDAYFDDCDVCDDIIENDNECISIIEFTSGIIASGEQNTFEILLNNSIGIAGFQLEIEDSPNLLQNIDVIPTERTASFSLFSNENGDVLYIAGFHPELGVIAPGAGPILEVTYEANIILIEQEVELDVSNVILSDPNADQVPSIEINGIITVTTNISMGDVNFDETVDILDIILIVNHILNINELDPVQFSLGDMDYNGIINVLDIILELSLNCDYVV
;
A
#
# COMPACT_ATOMS: atom_id res chain seq x y z
N ILE A 1 -16.33 29.40 -49.46
CA ILE A 1 -15.17 28.92 -50.23
C ILE A 1 -13.98 29.75 -49.77
N CYS A 2 -13.01 29.16 -49.07
CA CYS A 2 -11.83 29.82 -48.55
C CYS A 2 -10.83 30.18 -49.68
N SER A 3 -10.70 29.29 -50.63
CA SER A 3 -9.85 29.44 -51.80
C SER A 3 -10.48 28.81 -53.02
N GLY A 4 -10.07 29.17 -54.22
CA GLY A 4 -10.65 28.69 -55.48
C GLY A 4 -10.95 29.83 -56.45
N GLY A 5 -11.74 29.60 -57.49
CA GLY A 5 -12.02 30.52 -58.54
C GLY A 5 -10.78 30.77 -59.44
N GLU A 6 -10.44 32.03 -59.70
CA GLU A 6 -9.27 32.39 -60.50
C GLU A 6 -7.97 32.53 -59.72
N THR A 7 -7.95 32.11 -58.43
CA THR A 7 -6.77 32.22 -57.52
C THR A 7 -5.66 31.22 -57.80
N GLY A 8 -5.96 30.17 -58.58
CA GLY A 8 -5.05 29.06 -58.85
C GLY A 8 -4.94 28.03 -57.71
N HIS A 9 -5.66 28.20 -56.62
CA HIS A 9 -5.75 27.27 -55.50
C HIS A 9 -6.89 26.30 -55.71
N VAL A 10 -6.73 25.09 -55.14
CA VAL A 10 -7.81 24.12 -55.05
C VAL A 10 -8.89 24.70 -54.14
N PRO A 11 -10.19 24.57 -54.45
CA PRO A 11 -11.26 25.04 -53.58
C PRO A 11 -11.11 24.50 -52.15
N ASN A 12 -11.15 25.38 -51.16
CA ASN A 12 -10.98 25.13 -49.72
C ASN A 12 -9.62 24.54 -49.28
N SER A 13 -8.55 24.68 -50.14
CA SER A 13 -7.21 24.24 -49.75
C SER A 13 -6.63 25.02 -48.55
N ASP A 14 -7.15 26.21 -48.29
CA ASP A 14 -6.73 27.10 -47.20
C ASP A 14 -7.76 27.12 -46.05
N MET A 15 -8.65 26.10 -45.98
CA MET A 15 -9.58 25.87 -44.91
C MET A 15 -8.93 24.91 -43.92
N ASP A 16 -8.96 25.23 -42.64
CA ASP A 16 -8.50 24.35 -41.58
C ASP A 16 -9.52 23.26 -41.25
N ASP A 17 -9.19 22.39 -40.27
CA ASP A 17 -10.02 21.25 -39.84
C ASP A 17 -11.36 21.69 -39.22
N CYS A 18 -11.44 22.95 -38.73
CA CYS A 18 -12.66 23.57 -38.18
C CYS A 18 -13.50 24.27 -39.20
N GLY A 19 -13.08 24.28 -40.48
CA GLY A 19 -13.79 24.94 -41.56
C GLY A 19 -13.53 26.44 -41.63
N VAL A 20 -12.52 26.95 -40.92
CA VAL A 20 -12.14 28.36 -40.87
C VAL A 20 -11.12 28.64 -41.97
N CYS A 21 -11.36 29.69 -42.76
CA CYS A 21 -10.45 30.13 -43.81
C CYS A 21 -9.17 30.71 -43.20
N PHE A 22 -8.01 30.11 -43.51
CA PHE A 22 -6.70 30.56 -43.00
C PHE A 22 -6.60 30.50 -41.46
N GLY A 23 -7.43 29.64 -40.80
CA GLY A 23 -7.53 29.57 -39.33
C GLY A 23 -6.35 28.83 -38.67
N SER A 24 -5.59 28.02 -39.42
CA SER A 24 -4.41 27.28 -38.91
C SER A 24 -4.71 26.38 -37.70
N ASN A 25 -5.95 25.95 -37.54
CA ASN A 25 -6.45 25.18 -36.40
C ASN A 25 -6.35 25.92 -35.04
N GLU A 26 -6.32 27.25 -35.03
CA GLU A 26 -6.32 28.07 -33.81
C GLU A 26 -7.64 27.93 -33.02
N ASP A 27 -8.72 27.50 -33.70
CA ASP A 27 -10.04 27.29 -33.10
C ASP A 27 -10.27 25.82 -32.61
N VAL A 28 -9.23 24.98 -32.61
CA VAL A 28 -9.27 23.62 -32.03
C VAL A 28 -8.81 23.68 -30.60
N ASP A 29 -9.63 23.18 -29.67
CA ASP A 29 -9.25 23.09 -28.27
C ASP A 29 -8.24 21.94 -28.02
N CYS A 30 -7.73 21.80 -26.80
CA CYS A 30 -6.75 20.76 -26.43
C CYS A 30 -7.30 19.35 -26.59
N ALA A 31 -8.64 19.14 -26.55
CA ALA A 31 -9.31 17.86 -26.78
C ALA A 31 -9.52 17.56 -28.29
N GLY A 32 -9.12 18.47 -29.18
CA GLY A 32 -9.28 18.32 -30.63
C GLY A 32 -10.68 18.70 -31.14
N ILE A 33 -11.49 19.39 -30.34
CA ILE A 33 -12.84 19.82 -30.69
C ILE A 33 -12.80 21.25 -31.27
N CYS A 34 -13.39 21.45 -32.46
CA CYS A 34 -13.49 22.76 -33.05
C CYS A 34 -14.40 23.65 -32.24
N PHE A 35 -13.92 24.87 -31.92
CA PHE A 35 -14.63 25.85 -31.10
C PHE A 35 -15.02 25.28 -29.71
N GLY A 36 -14.30 24.29 -29.22
CA GLY A 36 -14.46 23.74 -27.86
C GLY A 36 -13.89 24.71 -26.82
N ASP A 37 -14.28 24.47 -25.57
CA ASP A 37 -13.90 25.32 -24.43
C ASP A 37 -12.81 24.64 -23.57
N ALA A 38 -12.36 23.40 -23.94
CA ALA A 38 -11.33 22.69 -23.20
C ALA A 38 -9.94 23.34 -23.36
N TYR A 39 -9.22 23.46 -22.25
CA TYR A 39 -7.86 23.99 -22.20
C TYR A 39 -7.00 23.13 -21.28
N PHE A 40 -5.67 23.25 -21.40
CA PHE A 40 -4.79 22.62 -20.44
C PHE A 40 -4.78 23.43 -19.14
N ASP A 41 -5.18 22.79 -18.05
CA ASP A 41 -5.11 23.34 -16.70
C ASP A 41 -3.65 23.38 -16.17
N ASP A 42 -3.45 23.87 -14.94
CA ASP A 42 -2.13 23.91 -14.29
C ASP A 42 -1.57 22.49 -14.01
N CYS A 43 -2.38 21.45 -14.19
CA CYS A 43 -2.04 20.04 -14.05
C CYS A 43 -1.77 19.32 -15.38
N ASP A 44 -1.69 20.06 -16.50
CA ASP A 44 -1.60 19.54 -17.87
C ASP A 44 -2.78 18.61 -18.26
N VAL A 45 -3.91 18.72 -17.55
CA VAL A 45 -5.15 18.02 -17.90
C VAL A 45 -5.94 18.88 -18.89
N CYS A 46 -6.37 18.27 -19.98
CA CYS A 46 -7.19 18.96 -20.98
C CYS A 46 -8.66 18.71 -20.70
N ASP A 47 -9.34 19.67 -20.07
CA ASP A 47 -10.79 19.65 -19.86
C ASP A 47 -11.40 21.08 -19.84
N ASP A 48 -12.70 21.21 -19.55
CA ASP A 48 -13.43 22.45 -19.43
C ASP A 48 -13.90 22.72 -17.98
N ILE A 49 -13.26 22.05 -16.97
CA ILE A 49 -13.68 22.09 -15.57
C ILE A 49 -12.79 23.05 -14.78
N ILE A 50 -13.24 24.29 -14.63
CA ILE A 50 -12.50 25.36 -13.93
C ILE A 50 -12.25 25.05 -12.45
N GLU A 51 -13.11 24.22 -11.83
CA GLU A 51 -13.02 23.89 -10.41
C GLU A 51 -11.80 23.03 -10.06
N ASN A 52 -11.19 22.31 -11.02
CA ASN A 52 -10.01 21.46 -10.80
C ASN A 52 -8.69 22.08 -11.31
N ASP A 53 -8.72 23.25 -11.93
CA ASP A 53 -7.58 23.90 -12.60
C ASP A 53 -6.33 24.08 -11.74
N ASN A 54 -6.50 24.23 -10.41
CA ASN A 54 -5.42 24.55 -9.48
C ASN A 54 -5.12 23.42 -8.50
N GLU A 55 -5.76 22.26 -8.66
CA GLU A 55 -5.65 21.16 -7.70
C GLU A 55 -5.03 19.91 -8.35
N CYS A 56 -3.73 19.98 -8.66
CA CYS A 56 -2.95 18.81 -9.08
C CYS A 56 -2.75 17.84 -7.88
N ILE A 57 -3.86 17.41 -7.30
CA ILE A 57 -3.83 16.56 -6.10
C ILE A 57 -3.42 15.14 -6.52
N SER A 58 -2.35 14.66 -5.93
CA SER A 58 -1.99 13.25 -6.01
C SER A 58 -2.69 12.46 -4.90
N ILE A 59 -3.00 11.19 -5.16
CA ILE A 59 -3.55 10.29 -4.14
C ILE A 59 -2.49 9.24 -3.85
N ILE A 60 -2.15 9.11 -2.58
CA ILE A 60 -1.30 8.03 -2.09
C ILE A 60 -2.12 7.11 -1.21
N GLU A 61 -2.06 5.81 -1.47
CA GLU A 61 -2.90 4.81 -0.82
C GLU A 61 -2.07 3.61 -0.39
N PHE A 62 -2.24 3.15 0.85
CA PHE A 62 -1.74 1.86 1.29
C PHE A 62 -2.81 0.79 1.07
N THR A 63 -2.47 -0.30 0.37
CA THR A 63 -3.44 -1.36 0.07
C THR A 63 -3.80 -2.16 1.32
N SER A 64 -5.08 -2.41 1.51
CA SER A 64 -5.58 -3.27 2.59
C SER A 64 -5.43 -4.76 2.25
N GLY A 65 -5.35 -5.61 3.29
CA GLY A 65 -5.21 -7.04 3.06
C GLY A 65 -5.22 -7.88 4.32
N ILE A 66 -4.68 -9.09 4.21
CA ILE A 66 -4.67 -10.08 5.28
C ILE A 66 -3.25 -10.62 5.42
N ILE A 67 -2.83 -10.88 6.66
CA ILE A 67 -1.58 -11.55 6.99
C ILE A 67 -1.84 -12.56 8.11
N ALA A 68 -1.26 -13.75 8.03
CA ALA A 68 -1.36 -14.70 9.11
C ALA A 68 -0.36 -14.36 10.23
N SER A 69 -0.74 -14.64 11.46
CA SER A 69 0.07 -14.47 12.66
C SER A 69 1.41 -15.19 12.53
N GLY A 70 2.52 -14.48 12.74
CA GLY A 70 3.87 -15.03 12.60
C GLY A 70 4.37 -15.18 11.16
N GLU A 71 3.58 -14.83 10.16
CA GLU A 71 3.93 -14.95 8.74
C GLU A 71 4.28 -13.60 8.13
N GLN A 72 4.86 -13.64 6.92
CA GLN A 72 5.17 -12.46 6.13
C GLN A 72 4.21 -12.32 4.96
N ASN A 73 3.82 -11.07 4.65
CA ASN A 73 3.10 -10.74 3.43
C ASN A 73 3.52 -9.38 2.90
N THR A 74 3.34 -9.19 1.59
CA THR A 74 3.70 -7.95 0.88
C THR A 74 2.45 -7.19 0.46
N PHE A 75 2.47 -5.89 0.69
CA PHE A 75 1.41 -4.94 0.37
C PHE A 75 1.98 -3.84 -0.53
N GLU A 76 1.12 -3.12 -1.21
CA GLU A 76 1.53 -2.08 -2.14
C GLU A 76 1.20 -0.69 -1.62
N ILE A 77 2.05 0.28 -1.94
CA ILE A 77 1.72 1.69 -1.87
C ILE A 77 1.45 2.16 -3.28
N LEU A 78 0.22 2.61 -3.51
CA LEU A 78 -0.26 3.12 -4.78
C LEU A 78 -0.09 4.63 -4.84
N LEU A 79 0.24 5.14 -6.03
CA LEU A 79 0.23 6.56 -6.34
C LEU A 79 -0.61 6.80 -7.59
N ASN A 80 -1.58 7.70 -7.48
CA ASN A 80 -2.28 8.29 -8.62
C ASN A 80 -1.87 9.76 -8.71
N ASN A 81 -1.15 10.14 -9.75
CA ASN A 81 -0.59 11.48 -9.95
C ASN A 81 -0.88 11.98 -11.36
N SER A 82 -1.25 13.25 -11.47
CA SER A 82 -1.48 13.95 -12.75
C SER A 82 -0.21 14.61 -13.29
N ILE A 83 0.75 14.92 -12.42
CA ILE A 83 2.04 15.50 -12.80
C ILE A 83 3.20 14.57 -12.43
N GLY A 84 4.38 14.77 -13.05
CA GLY A 84 5.56 13.97 -12.77
C GLY A 84 6.11 14.20 -11.37
N ILE A 85 6.34 13.13 -10.61
CA ILE A 85 6.92 13.17 -9.25
C ILE A 85 8.38 12.78 -9.28
N ALA A 86 9.28 13.69 -8.92
CA ALA A 86 10.73 13.49 -8.90
C ALA A 86 11.25 12.95 -7.56
N GLY A 87 10.51 13.16 -6.47
CA GLY A 87 10.84 12.67 -5.15
C GLY A 87 9.61 12.54 -4.26
N PHE A 88 9.69 11.64 -3.30
CA PHE A 88 8.65 11.44 -2.32
C PHE A 88 9.22 11.08 -0.95
N GLN A 89 8.47 11.42 0.09
CA GLN A 89 8.70 11.03 1.46
C GLN A 89 7.35 10.72 2.09
N LEU A 90 7.29 9.71 2.95
CA LEU A 90 6.10 9.38 3.72
C LEU A 90 6.45 8.62 5.00
N GLU A 91 5.53 8.60 5.93
CA GLU A 91 5.57 7.84 7.17
C GLU A 91 4.37 6.91 7.23
N ILE A 92 4.57 5.69 7.74
CA ILE A 92 3.50 4.71 7.95
C ILE A 92 3.58 4.27 9.40
N GLU A 93 2.49 4.44 10.14
CA GLU A 93 2.34 3.99 11.52
C GLU A 93 1.34 2.86 11.59
N ASP A 94 1.70 1.74 12.23
CA ASP A 94 0.79 0.63 12.45
C ASP A 94 0.14 0.72 13.84
N SER A 95 -1.19 0.64 13.88
CA SER A 95 -1.96 0.71 15.13
C SER A 95 -3.08 -0.33 15.18
N PRO A 96 -3.06 -1.27 16.15
CA PRO A 96 -2.01 -1.51 17.15
C PRO A 96 -0.69 -1.98 16.51
N ASN A 97 0.45 -1.74 17.18
CA ASN A 97 1.80 -2.14 16.72
C ASN A 97 1.93 -3.67 16.75
N LEU A 98 1.58 -4.29 15.63
CA LEU A 98 1.59 -5.74 15.43
C LEU A 98 2.40 -6.17 14.20
N LEU A 99 2.90 -5.22 13.43
CA LEU A 99 3.61 -5.48 12.18
C LEU A 99 5.04 -5.00 12.31
N GLN A 100 5.98 -5.80 11.85
CA GLN A 100 7.39 -5.42 11.72
C GLN A 100 7.73 -5.30 10.23
N ASN A 101 8.28 -4.17 9.81
CA ASN A 101 8.74 -4.02 8.43
C ASN A 101 9.97 -4.90 8.18
N ILE A 102 9.91 -5.70 7.13
CA ILE A 102 11.01 -6.58 6.69
C ILE A 102 11.75 -5.98 5.51
N ASP A 103 11.01 -5.42 4.54
CA ASP A 103 11.62 -4.86 3.33
C ASP A 103 10.69 -3.83 2.67
N VAL A 104 11.31 -2.88 1.97
CA VAL A 104 10.62 -1.91 1.11
C VAL A 104 11.34 -1.88 -0.22
N ILE A 105 10.68 -2.31 -1.29
CA ILE A 105 11.27 -2.38 -2.62
C ILE A 105 10.52 -1.52 -3.64
N PRO A 106 11.23 -0.99 -4.66
CA PRO A 106 10.60 -0.22 -5.73
C PRO A 106 9.82 -1.14 -6.67
N THR A 107 8.75 -0.61 -7.23
CA THR A 107 8.00 -1.24 -8.33
C THR A 107 8.59 -0.83 -9.70
N GLU A 108 7.92 -1.24 -10.81
CA GLU A 108 8.31 -0.81 -12.16
C GLU A 108 8.29 0.72 -12.30
N ARG A 109 7.33 1.42 -11.66
CA ARG A 109 7.20 2.89 -11.74
C ARG A 109 8.33 3.63 -11.03
N THR A 110 9.00 3.01 -10.06
CA THR A 110 10.08 3.59 -9.25
C THR A 110 11.41 2.85 -9.37
N ALA A 111 11.54 1.93 -10.32
CA ALA A 111 12.72 1.07 -10.49
C ALA A 111 14.05 1.83 -10.62
N SER A 112 14.01 3.08 -11.11
CA SER A 112 15.20 3.96 -11.23
C SER A 112 15.38 4.93 -10.05
N PHE A 113 14.54 4.86 -9.03
CA PHE A 113 14.65 5.70 -7.85
C PHE A 113 15.67 5.12 -6.86
N SER A 114 16.37 6.01 -6.17
CA SER A 114 17.11 5.68 -4.95
C SER A 114 16.13 5.67 -3.80
N LEU A 115 15.94 4.49 -3.18
CA LEU A 115 14.98 4.27 -2.11
C LEU A 115 15.69 4.11 -0.77
N PHE A 116 15.13 4.68 0.28
CA PHE A 116 15.60 4.59 1.66
C PHE A 116 14.41 4.34 2.57
N SER A 117 14.55 3.38 3.48
CA SER A 117 13.56 3.09 4.50
C SER A 117 14.24 2.87 5.85
N ASN A 118 13.54 3.23 6.92
CA ASN A 118 13.98 2.96 8.29
C ASN A 118 12.76 2.88 9.19
N GLU A 119 12.65 1.80 9.94
CA GLU A 119 11.64 1.65 10.98
C GLU A 119 12.20 2.10 12.33
N ASN A 120 11.43 2.88 13.06
CA ASN A 120 11.77 3.34 14.41
C ASN A 120 10.52 3.29 15.30
N GLY A 121 10.44 2.24 16.10
CA GLY A 121 9.26 1.92 16.91
C GLY A 121 8.14 1.38 16.02
N ASP A 122 7.01 2.05 16.03
CA ASP A 122 5.80 1.77 15.26
C ASP A 122 5.69 2.59 13.96
N VAL A 123 6.71 3.39 13.62
CA VAL A 123 6.72 4.24 12.43
C VAL A 123 7.78 3.79 11.44
N LEU A 124 7.35 3.48 10.23
CA LEU A 124 8.19 3.24 9.06
C LEU A 124 8.37 4.53 8.26
N TYR A 125 9.58 5.03 8.17
CA TYR A 125 9.98 6.19 7.37
C TYR A 125 10.45 5.71 6.00
N ILE A 126 9.92 6.30 4.94
CA ILE A 126 10.30 5.98 3.55
C ILE A 126 10.61 7.28 2.81
N ALA A 127 11.70 7.27 2.04
CA ALA A 127 12.04 8.35 1.12
C ALA A 127 12.60 7.78 -0.19
N GLY A 128 12.18 8.38 -1.30
CA GLY A 128 12.65 8.00 -2.63
C GLY A 128 12.84 9.22 -3.52
N PHE A 129 13.89 9.20 -4.34
CA PHE A 129 14.13 10.25 -5.33
C PHE A 129 14.84 9.68 -6.57
N HIS A 130 14.60 10.31 -7.72
CA HIS A 130 15.31 9.94 -8.94
C HIS A 130 16.66 10.67 -9.01
N PRO A 131 17.82 9.94 -9.06
CA PRO A 131 19.15 10.56 -8.97
C PRO A 131 19.51 11.44 -10.16
N GLU A 132 18.86 11.24 -11.31
CA GLU A 132 19.07 12.00 -12.54
C GLU A 132 17.87 12.94 -12.88
N LEU A 133 17.09 13.34 -11.89
CA LEU A 133 15.89 14.19 -12.04
C LEU A 133 14.82 13.62 -13.00
N GLY A 134 14.76 12.28 -13.13
CA GLY A 134 13.62 11.60 -13.75
C GLY A 134 12.39 11.67 -12.85
N VAL A 135 11.26 11.22 -13.35
CA VAL A 135 9.98 11.30 -12.62
C VAL A 135 9.25 9.96 -12.63
N ILE A 136 8.41 9.76 -11.62
CA ILE A 136 7.28 8.85 -11.72
C ILE A 136 6.32 9.51 -12.69
N ALA A 137 6.11 8.90 -13.86
CA ALA A 137 5.23 9.47 -14.89
C ALA A 137 3.78 9.59 -14.36
N PRO A 138 3.01 10.57 -14.86
CA PRO A 138 1.59 10.66 -14.58
C PRO A 138 0.87 9.34 -14.80
N GLY A 139 -0.10 9.02 -13.93
CA GLY A 139 -0.85 7.78 -13.97
C GLY A 139 -1.10 7.18 -12.59
N ALA A 140 -1.77 6.03 -12.57
CA ALA A 140 -2.11 5.29 -11.36
C ALA A 140 -1.39 3.93 -11.31
N GLY A 141 -1.03 3.49 -10.10
CA GLY A 141 -0.47 2.17 -9.85
C GLY A 141 0.57 2.16 -8.74
N PRO A 142 1.10 0.97 -8.40
CA PRO A 142 2.02 0.81 -7.30
C PRO A 142 3.36 1.51 -7.56
N ILE A 143 3.87 2.15 -6.50
CA ILE A 143 5.19 2.77 -6.49
C ILE A 143 6.15 2.04 -5.54
N LEU A 144 5.64 1.37 -4.52
CA LEU A 144 6.42 0.58 -3.57
C LEU A 144 5.68 -0.72 -3.24
N GLU A 145 6.46 -1.75 -2.95
CA GLU A 145 6.05 -2.96 -2.26
C GLU A 145 6.66 -2.95 -0.86
N VAL A 146 5.82 -3.17 0.16
CA VAL A 146 6.21 -3.18 1.57
C VAL A 146 5.90 -4.55 2.14
N THR A 147 6.94 -5.23 2.62
CA THR A 147 6.79 -6.54 3.26
C THR A 147 6.78 -6.37 4.77
N TYR A 148 5.74 -6.87 5.42
CA TYR A 148 5.62 -6.95 6.87
C TYR A 148 5.65 -8.40 7.34
N GLU A 149 6.13 -8.59 8.56
CA GLU A 149 5.95 -9.80 9.37
C GLU A 149 4.98 -9.46 10.51
N ALA A 150 3.93 -10.27 10.68
CA ALA A 150 2.98 -10.07 11.76
C ALA A 150 3.49 -10.68 13.06
N ASN A 151 3.29 -9.98 14.17
CA ASN A 151 3.50 -10.53 15.51
C ASN A 151 2.57 -11.73 15.74
N ILE A 152 3.00 -12.65 16.60
CA ILE A 152 2.16 -13.78 17.01
C ILE A 152 1.01 -13.25 17.89
N ILE A 153 -0.23 -13.49 17.46
CA ILE A 153 -1.45 -13.10 18.17
C ILE A 153 -2.37 -14.31 18.38
N LEU A 154 -3.17 -14.27 19.44
CA LEU A 154 -4.12 -15.34 19.80
C LEU A 154 -5.55 -15.06 19.36
N ILE A 155 -5.83 -13.82 18.95
CA ILE A 155 -7.15 -13.36 18.53
C ILE A 155 -6.94 -12.45 17.32
N GLU A 156 -7.72 -12.69 16.27
CA GLU A 156 -7.73 -11.86 15.06
C GLU A 156 -7.87 -10.37 15.40
N GLN A 157 -7.06 -9.54 14.77
CA GLN A 157 -7.04 -8.10 14.96
C GLN A 157 -6.90 -7.36 13.63
N GLU A 158 -7.58 -6.23 13.55
CA GLU A 158 -7.35 -5.25 12.48
C GLU A 158 -6.27 -4.27 12.93
N VAL A 159 -5.33 -4.02 12.03
CA VAL A 159 -4.24 -3.06 12.17
C VAL A 159 -4.45 -1.98 11.14
N GLU A 160 -4.65 -0.74 11.57
CA GLU A 160 -4.66 0.42 10.68
C GLU A 160 -3.22 0.80 10.36
N LEU A 161 -2.93 1.04 9.07
CA LEU A 161 -1.69 1.63 8.60
C LEU A 161 -1.96 3.07 8.24
N ASP A 162 -1.62 3.98 9.12
CA ASP A 162 -1.78 5.42 8.94
C ASP A 162 -0.65 5.97 8.07
N VAL A 163 -1.02 6.43 6.88
CA VAL A 163 -0.09 7.08 5.95
C VAL A 163 -0.10 8.57 6.23
N SER A 164 1.04 9.11 6.63
CA SER A 164 1.15 10.49 7.07
C SER A 164 2.45 11.16 6.63
N ASN A 165 2.58 12.47 6.90
CA ASN A 165 3.76 13.27 6.60
C ASN A 165 4.25 13.11 5.16
N VAL A 166 3.30 12.97 4.22
CA VAL A 166 3.58 12.80 2.79
C VAL A 166 4.10 14.11 2.21
N ILE A 167 5.26 14.02 1.55
CA ILE A 167 5.83 15.10 0.76
C ILE A 167 6.12 14.52 -0.63
N LEU A 168 5.43 15.04 -1.63
CA LEU A 168 5.70 14.77 -3.03
C LEU A 168 6.32 16.03 -3.66
N SER A 169 7.33 15.85 -4.49
CA SER A 169 7.94 16.98 -5.21
C SER A 169 8.02 16.74 -6.71
N ASP A 170 7.78 17.80 -7.47
CA ASP A 170 8.02 17.82 -8.89
C ASP A 170 9.53 17.99 -9.22
N PRO A 171 9.95 17.98 -10.51
CA PRO A 171 11.34 18.21 -10.91
C PRO A 171 11.89 19.62 -10.60
N ASN A 172 11.02 20.60 -10.33
CA ASN A 172 11.42 21.95 -9.96
C ASN A 172 11.62 22.11 -8.45
N ALA A 173 11.39 21.05 -7.69
CA ALA A 173 11.35 21.00 -6.22
C ALA A 173 10.15 21.77 -5.62
N ASP A 174 9.08 21.96 -6.41
CA ASP A 174 7.82 22.43 -5.89
C ASP A 174 7.05 21.27 -5.24
N GLN A 175 6.39 21.54 -4.11
CA GLN A 175 5.61 20.52 -3.42
C GLN A 175 4.30 20.27 -4.15
N VAL A 176 4.01 19.00 -4.41
CA VAL A 176 2.76 18.54 -5.01
C VAL A 176 1.79 18.17 -3.89
N PRO A 177 0.56 18.73 -3.86
CA PRO A 177 -0.44 18.35 -2.89
C PRO A 177 -0.82 16.87 -2.97
N SER A 178 -1.12 16.25 -1.83
CA SER A 178 -1.56 14.85 -1.76
C SER A 178 -2.76 14.66 -0.83
N ILE A 179 -3.51 13.59 -1.11
CA ILE A 179 -4.49 13.01 -0.20
C ILE A 179 -3.99 11.62 0.14
N GLU A 180 -3.95 11.33 1.43
CA GLU A 180 -3.52 10.07 1.99
C GLU A 180 -4.72 9.15 2.24
N ILE A 181 -4.61 7.88 1.86
CA ILE A 181 -5.60 6.83 2.14
C ILE A 181 -4.91 5.72 2.92
N ASN A 182 -5.37 5.52 4.15
CA ASN A 182 -4.87 4.50 5.06
C ASN A 182 -5.22 3.10 4.59
N GLY A 183 -4.36 2.12 4.92
CA GLY A 183 -4.65 0.71 4.73
C GLY A 183 -5.16 0.06 6.02
N ILE A 184 -5.85 -1.07 5.87
CA ILE A 184 -6.23 -1.94 6.98
C ILE A 184 -5.70 -3.34 6.69
N ILE A 185 -4.89 -3.87 7.61
CA ILE A 185 -4.41 -5.24 7.55
C ILE A 185 -5.10 -6.05 8.64
N THR A 186 -5.81 -7.12 8.23
CA THR A 186 -6.35 -8.08 9.18
C THR A 186 -5.27 -9.12 9.48
N VAL A 187 -4.78 -9.13 10.72
CA VAL A 187 -3.89 -10.18 11.21
C VAL A 187 -4.75 -11.34 11.70
N THR A 188 -4.73 -12.44 10.97
CA THR A 188 -5.48 -13.66 11.29
C THR A 188 -4.64 -14.61 12.14
N THR A 189 -5.27 -15.51 12.86
CA THR A 189 -4.57 -16.54 13.62
C THR A 189 -5.07 -17.92 13.25
N ASN A 190 -4.15 -18.85 13.03
CA ASN A 190 -4.42 -20.28 12.92
C ASN A 190 -4.04 -21.02 14.22
N ILE A 191 -3.56 -20.26 15.21
CA ILE A 191 -3.09 -20.82 16.47
C ILE A 191 -4.28 -21.24 17.32
N SER A 192 -4.27 -22.48 17.77
CA SER A 192 -5.29 -23.06 18.61
C SER A 192 -4.78 -23.19 20.06
N MET A 193 -5.71 -23.17 21.02
CA MET A 193 -5.37 -23.56 22.39
C MET A 193 -4.77 -24.96 22.40
N GLY A 194 -3.63 -25.11 23.08
CA GLY A 194 -2.85 -26.34 23.11
C GLY A 194 -1.72 -26.40 22.08
N ASP A 195 -1.70 -25.56 21.05
CA ASP A 195 -0.60 -25.46 20.08
C ASP A 195 0.52 -24.58 20.65
N VAL A 196 1.32 -25.17 21.52
CA VAL A 196 2.37 -24.49 22.28
C VAL A 196 3.65 -24.33 21.48
N ASN A 197 3.83 -25.12 20.41
CA ASN A 197 5.01 -25.07 19.55
C ASN A 197 4.79 -24.22 18.29
N PHE A 198 3.56 -23.74 18.02
CA PHE A 198 3.13 -22.93 16.88
C PHE A 198 3.24 -23.64 15.51
N ASP A 199 3.08 -24.98 15.47
CA ASP A 199 3.13 -25.74 14.22
C ASP A 199 1.75 -25.98 13.59
N GLU A 200 0.70 -25.29 14.08
CA GLU A 200 -0.71 -25.39 13.69
C GLU A 200 -1.38 -26.74 14.00
N THR A 201 -0.71 -27.60 14.76
CA THR A 201 -1.24 -28.90 15.17
C THR A 201 -1.13 -29.06 16.68
N VAL A 202 -2.23 -29.39 17.34
CA VAL A 202 -2.21 -29.73 18.78
C VAL A 202 -1.92 -31.21 18.92
N ASP A 203 -0.68 -31.57 19.30
CA ASP A 203 -0.24 -32.95 19.38
C ASP A 203 0.70 -33.25 20.56
N ILE A 204 1.37 -34.39 20.53
CA ILE A 204 2.28 -34.83 21.61
C ILE A 204 3.50 -33.90 21.78
N LEU A 205 3.89 -33.15 20.74
CA LEU A 205 5.05 -32.26 20.82
C LEU A 205 4.75 -31.08 21.73
N ASP A 206 3.51 -30.57 21.72
CA ASP A 206 3.04 -29.49 22.61
C ASP A 206 3.04 -29.97 24.06
N ILE A 207 2.50 -31.17 24.30
CA ILE A 207 2.50 -31.78 25.63
C ILE A 207 3.93 -31.92 26.19
N ILE A 208 4.92 -32.23 25.34
CA ILE A 208 6.32 -32.28 25.75
C ILE A 208 6.82 -30.91 26.23
N LEU A 209 6.42 -29.81 25.56
CA LEU A 209 6.78 -28.47 26.00
C LEU A 209 6.14 -28.11 27.35
N ILE A 210 4.85 -28.43 27.53
CA ILE A 210 4.12 -28.22 28.77
C ILE A 210 4.78 -29.04 29.91
N VAL A 211 5.11 -30.31 29.66
CA VAL A 211 5.81 -31.17 30.64
C VAL A 211 7.17 -30.59 31.02
N ASN A 212 7.94 -30.13 30.04
CA ASN A 212 9.24 -29.53 30.31
C ASN A 212 9.13 -28.24 31.16
N HIS A 213 8.07 -27.47 30.97
CA HIS A 213 7.78 -26.31 31.80
C HIS A 213 7.44 -26.70 33.23
N ILE A 214 6.54 -27.66 33.42
CA ILE A 214 6.15 -28.20 34.74
C ILE A 214 7.36 -28.75 35.51
N LEU A 215 8.28 -29.40 34.81
CA LEU A 215 9.51 -29.93 35.38
C LEU A 215 10.64 -28.91 35.59
N ASN A 216 10.40 -27.65 35.25
CA ASN A 216 11.39 -26.56 35.27
C ASN A 216 12.65 -26.85 34.42
N ILE A 217 12.50 -27.59 33.33
CA ILE A 217 13.57 -27.86 32.36
C ILE A 217 13.72 -26.70 31.41
N ASN A 218 12.60 -26.21 30.84
CA ASN A 218 12.51 -25.02 30.02
C ASN A 218 11.28 -24.19 30.43
N GLU A 219 11.44 -22.87 30.48
CA GLU A 219 10.30 -22.00 30.70
C GLU A 219 9.61 -21.73 29.35
N LEU A 220 8.29 -21.67 29.33
CA LEU A 220 7.49 -21.20 28.20
C LEU A 220 7.52 -19.68 28.19
N ASP A 221 7.52 -19.11 26.99
CA ASP A 221 7.29 -17.68 26.85
C ASP A 221 5.83 -17.29 27.21
N PRO A 222 5.49 -16.01 27.34
CA PRO A 222 4.13 -15.59 27.74
C PRO A 222 3.03 -16.06 26.80
N VAL A 223 3.31 -16.19 25.49
CA VAL A 223 2.32 -16.64 24.49
C VAL A 223 2.14 -18.15 24.61
N GLN A 224 3.23 -18.92 24.64
CA GLN A 224 3.23 -20.36 24.87
C GLN A 224 2.53 -20.71 26.18
N PHE A 225 2.80 -19.93 27.24
CA PHE A 225 2.14 -20.11 28.53
C PHE A 225 0.62 -19.94 28.41
N SER A 226 0.16 -18.90 27.69
CA SER A 226 -1.28 -18.66 27.50
C SER A 226 -1.96 -19.76 26.71
N LEU A 227 -1.27 -20.40 25.78
CA LEU A 227 -1.79 -21.54 25.00
C LEU A 227 -1.78 -22.86 25.78
N GLY A 228 -0.81 -23.02 26.67
CA GLY A 228 -0.69 -24.21 27.52
C GLY A 228 -1.57 -24.20 28.77
N ASP A 229 -2.09 -23.04 29.20
CA ASP A 229 -3.01 -22.88 30.33
C ASP A 229 -4.45 -23.17 29.86
N MET A 230 -4.76 -24.45 29.70
CA MET A 230 -6.00 -24.96 29.11
C MET A 230 -7.25 -24.67 29.95
N ASP A 231 -7.10 -24.45 31.24
CA ASP A 231 -8.22 -24.14 32.15
C ASP A 231 -8.28 -22.64 32.55
N TYR A 232 -7.37 -21.82 32.01
CA TYR A 232 -7.28 -20.37 32.24
C TYR A 232 -7.11 -19.98 33.72
N ASN A 233 -6.47 -20.84 34.53
CA ASN A 233 -6.29 -20.57 35.95
C ASN A 233 -4.99 -19.80 36.28
N GLY A 234 -4.13 -19.54 35.29
CA GLY A 234 -2.86 -18.87 35.43
C GLY A 234 -1.73 -19.74 35.96
N ILE A 235 -1.89 -21.05 35.92
CA ILE A 235 -0.90 -22.04 36.41
C ILE A 235 -0.87 -23.23 35.47
N ILE A 236 0.24 -23.46 34.79
CA ILE A 236 0.41 -24.67 33.99
C ILE A 236 0.80 -25.86 34.89
N ASN A 237 -0.01 -26.89 34.83
CA ASN A 237 0.16 -28.13 35.62
C ASN A 237 -0.40 -29.34 34.88
N VAL A 238 -0.45 -30.51 35.56
CA VAL A 238 -0.91 -31.76 34.93
C VAL A 238 -2.38 -31.72 34.48
N LEU A 239 -3.20 -30.83 35.04
CA LEU A 239 -4.61 -30.72 34.63
C LEU A 239 -4.73 -30.18 33.20
N ASP A 240 -3.84 -29.26 32.79
CA ASP A 240 -3.79 -28.71 31.44
C ASP A 240 -3.44 -29.81 30.43
N ILE A 241 -2.48 -30.67 30.75
CA ILE A 241 -2.15 -31.83 29.92
C ILE A 241 -3.36 -32.75 29.75
N ILE A 242 -4.13 -33.00 30.81
CA ILE A 242 -5.34 -33.82 30.71
C ILE A 242 -6.42 -33.19 29.86
N LEU A 243 -6.59 -31.86 29.93
CA LEU A 243 -7.52 -31.13 29.09
C LEU A 243 -7.10 -31.19 27.63
N GLU A 244 -5.83 -30.94 27.31
CA GLU A 244 -5.29 -31.04 25.96
C GLU A 244 -5.46 -32.42 25.36
N LEU A 245 -5.12 -33.49 26.12
CA LEU A 245 -5.36 -34.88 25.70
C LEU A 245 -6.84 -35.15 25.43
N SER A 246 -7.76 -34.50 26.16
CA SER A 246 -9.21 -34.68 25.96
C SER A 246 -9.69 -34.09 24.66
N LEU A 247 -9.11 -32.99 24.20
CA LEU A 247 -9.41 -32.37 22.89
C LEU A 247 -8.98 -33.29 21.74
N ASN A 248 -7.86 -33.98 21.87
CA ASN A 248 -7.35 -34.92 20.86
C ASN A 248 -8.14 -36.25 20.81
N CYS A 249 -8.90 -36.61 21.87
CA CYS A 249 -9.70 -37.82 21.89
C CYS A 249 -11.04 -37.70 21.11
N ASP A 250 -11.55 -36.51 20.85
CA ASP A 250 -12.81 -36.35 20.11
C ASP A 250 -12.67 -36.57 18.59
N TYR A 251 -11.45 -36.77 18.07
CA TYR A 251 -11.17 -37.11 16.67
C TYR A 251 -11.07 -38.59 16.34
N VAL A 252 -11.33 -39.46 17.27
CA VAL A 252 -11.28 -40.94 17.06
C VAL A 252 -12.64 -41.56 17.42
N VAL A 253 -13.66 -41.25 16.59
CA VAL A 253 -14.89 -42.07 16.50
C VAL A 253 -15.36 -42.14 15.06
#